data_30634066c7214a3ac3f9c005d976eadf
#
_entry.id   30634066c7214a3ac3f9c005d976eadf
#
_cell.length_a   1.000
_cell.length_b   1.000
_cell.length_c   1.000
_cell.angle_alpha   90.00
_cell.angle_beta   90.00
_cell.angle_gamma   90.00
#
_symmetry.space_group_name_H-M   'P 1'
#
loop_
_entity.id
_entity.type
_entity.pdbx_description
1 polymer ?
#
loop_
_entity_poly.entity_id
_entity_poly.type
_entity_poly.pdbx_seq_one_letter_code
_entity_poly.pdbx_strand_id
1 'polypeptide(L)'
;MKKRIFLFPLLLLMITILSCKDKTKEQSKLEYSKYISGFTQGMIKSSDPIYVRLENNVLQAGDSLPTQIEKLLKISPKAEGTVSLRDGNIIEFTPTKPLKNGQTYDISLYLDKLGKVPSDLSTFRFSVKVLPLVFAFQEGSLNIDPTDNNRFSYRASITNSDAVAPSEIELLVKATINGLSHRLEWE
;
A
#
# COMPACT_ATOMS: atom_id res chain seq x y z
N MET A 1 -12.69 -43.85 -48.19
CA MET A 1 -13.40 -42.67 -47.70
C MET A 1 -14.16 -43.04 -46.46
N LYS A 2 -13.79 -42.56 -45.25
CA LYS A 2 -14.48 -42.53 -43.93
C LYS A 2 -13.47 -42.67 -42.79
N LYS A 3 -12.76 -41.58 -42.47
CA LYS A 3 -12.00 -41.43 -41.21
C LYS A 3 -11.83 -39.96 -40.86
N ARG A 4 -12.93 -39.24 -40.55
CA ARG A 4 -12.85 -37.81 -40.16
C ARG A 4 -13.88 -37.34 -39.12
N ILE A 5 -14.45 -38.22 -38.27
CA ILE A 5 -15.55 -37.81 -37.36
C ILE A 5 -15.24 -38.11 -35.85
N PHE A 6 -14.03 -38.39 -35.45
CA PHE A 6 -13.76 -38.77 -34.05
C PHE A 6 -12.86 -37.83 -33.27
N LEU A 7 -12.46 -36.66 -33.79
CA LEU A 7 -11.59 -35.71 -33.11
C LEU A 7 -12.31 -34.55 -32.43
N PHE A 8 -13.59 -34.36 -32.69
CA PHE A 8 -14.34 -33.18 -32.18
C PHE A 8 -14.88 -33.31 -30.75
N PRO A 9 -15.24 -34.50 -30.20
CA PRO A 9 -15.67 -34.60 -28.79
C PRO A 9 -14.55 -34.56 -27.78
N LEU A 10 -13.29 -34.80 -28.16
CA LEU A 10 -12.15 -34.78 -27.21
C LEU A 10 -11.68 -33.35 -26.87
N LEU A 11 -11.93 -32.37 -27.73
CA LEU A 11 -11.58 -30.96 -27.50
C LEU A 11 -12.57 -30.24 -26.56
N LEU A 12 -13.78 -30.72 -26.42
CA LEU A 12 -14.82 -30.12 -25.58
C LEU A 12 -14.71 -30.52 -24.11
N LEU A 13 -13.96 -31.57 -23.79
CA LEU A 13 -13.79 -32.08 -22.39
C LEU A 13 -12.68 -31.34 -21.62
N MET A 14 -11.87 -30.51 -22.29
CA MET A 14 -10.71 -29.84 -21.66
C MET A 14 -11.01 -28.45 -21.09
N ILE A 15 -12.23 -27.93 -21.20
CA ILE A 15 -12.59 -26.54 -20.82
C ILE A 15 -13.23 -26.43 -19.42
N THR A 16 -13.45 -27.54 -18.72
CA THR A 16 -14.22 -27.52 -17.45
C THR A 16 -13.41 -27.47 -16.15
N ILE A 17 -12.08 -27.27 -16.19
CA ILE A 17 -11.24 -27.32 -14.97
C ILE A 17 -10.72 -25.93 -14.51
N LEU A 18 -11.26 -24.81 -14.98
CA LEU A 18 -10.77 -23.48 -14.62
C LEU A 18 -11.68 -22.68 -13.67
N SER A 19 -12.62 -23.31 -12.97
CA SER A 19 -13.58 -22.58 -12.11
C SER A 19 -13.57 -23.03 -10.64
N CYS A 20 -12.43 -23.12 -10.00
CA CYS A 20 -12.36 -23.46 -8.55
C CYS A 20 -11.46 -22.59 -7.68
N LYS A 21 -11.10 -21.37 -8.10
CA LYS A 21 -10.16 -20.54 -7.32
C LYS A 21 -10.78 -19.47 -6.40
N ASP A 22 -12.05 -19.13 -6.57
CA ASP A 22 -12.64 -18.01 -5.82
C ASP A 22 -13.38 -18.41 -4.54
N LYS A 23 -13.99 -19.57 -4.50
CA LYS A 23 -14.75 -20.04 -3.32
C LYS A 23 -13.90 -20.27 -2.07
N THR A 24 -12.67 -20.73 -2.24
CA THR A 24 -11.76 -21.01 -1.10
C THR A 24 -11.25 -19.73 -0.45
N LYS A 25 -11.08 -18.65 -1.21
CA LYS A 25 -10.68 -17.34 -0.67
C LYS A 25 -11.78 -16.64 0.10
N GLU A 26 -13.02 -16.80 -0.31
CA GLU A 26 -14.18 -16.16 0.32
C GLU A 26 -14.56 -16.88 1.63
N GLN A 27 -14.49 -18.20 1.63
CA GLN A 27 -14.76 -19.02 2.82
C GLN A 27 -13.70 -18.80 3.91
N SER A 28 -12.40 -18.73 3.57
CA SER A 28 -11.35 -18.38 4.53
C SER A 28 -11.50 -16.97 5.09
N LYS A 29 -11.99 -16.02 4.31
CA LYS A 29 -12.23 -14.64 4.75
C LYS A 29 -13.35 -14.57 5.79
N LEU A 30 -14.40 -15.38 5.65
CA LEU A 30 -15.49 -15.47 6.60
C LEU A 30 -15.06 -16.09 7.95
N GLU A 31 -14.13 -17.04 7.93
CA GLU A 31 -13.62 -17.70 9.12
C GLU A 31 -12.73 -16.77 9.97
N TYR A 32 -11.93 -15.93 9.31
CA TYR A 32 -11.12 -14.89 9.99
C TYR A 32 -11.96 -13.79 10.64
N SER A 33 -13.22 -13.59 10.23
CA SER A 33 -14.11 -12.57 10.82
C SER A 33 -14.41 -12.79 12.31
N LYS A 34 -14.18 -13.99 12.82
CA LYS A 34 -14.27 -14.30 14.25
C LYS A 34 -13.11 -13.73 15.08
N TYR A 35 -12.01 -13.36 14.42
CA TYR A 35 -10.77 -12.91 15.04
C TYR A 35 -10.41 -11.49 14.63
N ILE A 36 -10.84 -11.05 13.44
CA ILE A 36 -10.44 -9.79 12.81
C ILE A 36 -11.68 -9.05 12.35
N SER A 37 -11.89 -7.85 12.91
CA SER A 37 -12.99 -6.95 12.53
C SER A 37 -12.62 -5.97 11.44
N GLY A 38 -11.32 -5.72 11.20
CA GLY A 38 -10.88 -4.80 10.15
C GLY A 38 -9.38 -4.84 9.92
N PHE A 39 -8.96 -4.39 8.76
CA PHE A 39 -7.54 -4.26 8.42
C PHE A 39 -7.36 -3.27 7.26
N THR A 40 -6.14 -2.74 7.10
CA THR A 40 -5.79 -1.84 6.00
C THR A 40 -5.94 -2.55 4.66
N GLN A 41 -6.65 -1.94 3.71
CA GLN A 41 -6.92 -2.51 2.39
C GLN A 41 -6.62 -1.51 1.27
N GLY A 42 -6.31 -2.04 0.09
CA GLY A 42 -6.17 -1.24 -1.13
C GLY A 42 -4.89 -0.46 -1.23
N MET A 43 -5.00 0.81 -1.65
CA MET A 43 -3.86 1.70 -1.81
C MET A 43 -3.71 2.62 -0.60
N ILE A 44 -2.46 2.82 -0.18
CA ILE A 44 -2.07 3.67 0.97
C ILE A 44 -0.99 4.66 0.53
N LYS A 45 -0.79 5.73 1.29
CA LYS A 45 0.36 6.63 1.13
C LYS A 45 1.62 5.98 1.73
N SER A 46 2.78 6.46 1.34
CA SER A 46 4.06 5.93 1.79
C SER A 46 4.29 6.03 3.31
N SER A 47 3.65 6.99 3.96
CA SER A 47 3.73 7.21 5.42
C SER A 47 2.54 6.66 6.21
N ASP A 48 1.52 6.12 5.54
CA ASP A 48 0.34 5.63 6.23
C ASP A 48 0.65 4.39 7.07
N PRO A 49 0.05 4.27 8.26
CA PRO A 49 0.16 3.08 9.07
C PRO A 49 -0.61 1.90 8.45
N ILE A 50 -0.11 0.70 8.69
CA ILE A 50 -0.78 -0.56 8.32
C ILE A 50 -1.30 -1.18 9.61
N TYR A 51 -2.60 -1.45 9.68
CA TYR A 51 -3.22 -1.98 10.89
C TYR A 51 -4.08 -3.22 10.65
N VAL A 52 -4.23 -4.00 11.72
CA VAL A 52 -5.24 -5.05 11.85
C VAL A 52 -5.98 -4.84 13.17
N ARG A 53 -7.30 -4.71 13.09
CA ARG A 53 -8.18 -4.64 14.26
C ARG A 53 -8.68 -6.03 14.59
N LEU A 54 -8.41 -6.45 15.81
CA LEU A 54 -8.88 -7.73 16.36
C LEU A 54 -10.31 -7.60 16.89
N GLU A 55 -11.03 -8.71 16.91
CA GLU A 55 -12.27 -8.82 17.65
C GLU A 55 -12.00 -8.80 19.17
N ASN A 56 -12.97 -8.30 19.94
CA ASN A 56 -12.82 -8.07 21.37
C ASN A 56 -12.56 -9.36 22.20
N ASN A 57 -12.82 -10.52 21.64
CA ASN A 57 -12.61 -11.82 22.28
C ASN A 57 -11.24 -12.44 22.02
N VAL A 58 -10.41 -11.82 21.18
CA VAL A 58 -9.09 -12.35 20.80
C VAL A 58 -8.03 -12.03 21.86
N LEU A 59 -8.12 -10.83 22.44
CA LEU A 59 -7.28 -10.41 23.56
C LEU A 59 -8.20 -10.25 24.78
N GLN A 60 -8.16 -11.21 25.72
CA GLN A 60 -8.93 -11.11 26.96
C GLN A 60 -8.21 -10.21 27.97
N ALA A 61 -9.00 -9.52 28.80
CA ALA A 61 -8.45 -8.72 29.88
C ALA A 61 -7.70 -9.64 30.85
N GLY A 62 -6.37 -9.50 30.92
CA GLY A 62 -5.49 -10.35 31.73
C GLY A 62 -4.56 -11.25 30.93
N ASP A 63 -4.76 -11.40 29.64
CA ASP A 63 -3.77 -12.04 28.76
C ASP A 63 -2.52 -11.17 28.69
N SER A 64 -1.39 -11.77 29.07
CA SER A 64 -0.11 -11.13 28.84
C SER A 64 0.10 -10.99 27.35
N LEU A 65 0.10 -9.75 26.84
CA LEU A 65 0.55 -9.49 25.47
C LEU A 65 1.90 -10.16 25.25
N PRO A 66 2.15 -10.75 24.09
CA PRO A 66 3.46 -11.28 23.78
C PRO A 66 4.51 -10.22 24.07
N THR A 67 5.52 -10.59 24.85
CA THR A 67 6.63 -9.69 25.27
C THR A 67 7.35 -9.05 24.07
N GLN A 68 7.06 -9.56 22.86
CA GLN A 68 7.63 -9.12 21.60
C GLN A 68 6.53 -8.89 20.56
N ILE A 69 5.80 -7.80 20.72
CA ILE A 69 4.71 -7.40 19.82
C ILE A 69 5.18 -7.25 18.37
N GLU A 70 6.44 -6.91 18.17
CA GLU A 70 7.06 -6.77 16.85
C GLU A 70 7.06 -8.09 16.07
N LYS A 71 7.01 -9.24 16.77
CA LYS A 71 6.97 -10.57 16.13
C LYS A 71 5.56 -11.02 15.73
N LEU A 72 4.54 -10.26 16.06
CA LEU A 72 3.17 -10.56 15.65
C LEU A 72 2.95 -10.28 14.17
N LEU A 73 3.67 -9.32 13.61
CA LEU A 73 3.47 -8.82 12.26
C LEU A 73 4.75 -9.01 11.43
N LYS A 74 4.61 -9.63 10.26
CA LYS A 74 5.68 -9.72 9.26
C LYS A 74 5.26 -8.97 8.01
N ILE A 75 6.14 -8.11 7.50
CA ILE A 75 5.94 -7.32 6.30
C ILE A 75 6.99 -7.72 5.26
N SER A 76 6.56 -7.95 4.04
CA SER A 76 7.42 -8.33 2.92
C SER A 76 7.04 -7.53 1.66
N PRO A 77 7.97 -6.86 0.98
CA PRO A 77 9.39 -6.69 1.36
C PRO A 77 9.56 -6.06 2.75
N LYS A 78 10.74 -6.25 3.36
CA LYS A 78 11.03 -5.68 4.68
C LYS A 78 10.89 -4.15 4.64
N ALA A 79 10.15 -3.61 5.60
CA ALA A 79 9.99 -2.18 5.84
C ALA A 79 10.54 -1.82 7.23
N GLU A 80 11.11 -0.63 7.37
CA GLU A 80 11.55 -0.08 8.66
C GLU A 80 10.36 0.59 9.33
N GLY A 81 10.10 0.23 10.58
CA GLY A 81 8.97 0.76 11.35
C GLY A 81 8.82 0.08 12.71
N THR A 82 7.83 0.53 13.44
CA THR A 82 7.47 0.02 14.77
C THR A 82 6.10 -0.63 14.74
N VAL A 83 5.96 -1.74 15.48
CA VAL A 83 4.66 -2.39 15.71
C VAL A 83 4.20 -2.05 17.11
N SER A 84 2.97 -1.61 17.25
CA SER A 84 2.36 -1.26 18.53
C SER A 84 0.94 -1.82 18.64
N LEU A 85 0.44 -1.92 19.87
CA LEU A 85 -0.97 -2.16 20.15
C LEU A 85 -1.63 -0.82 20.50
N ARG A 86 -2.61 -0.42 19.70
CA ARG A 86 -3.41 0.78 19.92
C ARG A 86 -4.84 0.38 20.33
N ASP A 87 -5.43 1.16 21.22
CA ASP A 87 -6.82 1.00 21.69
C ASP A 87 -7.12 -0.41 22.27
N GLY A 88 -6.10 -1.16 22.67
CA GLY A 88 -6.22 -2.50 23.25
C GLY A 88 -6.52 -3.62 22.25
N ASN A 89 -6.87 -3.33 21.00
CA ASN A 89 -7.21 -4.35 20.00
C ASN A 89 -6.74 -4.06 18.58
N ILE A 90 -5.97 -2.98 18.36
CA ILE A 90 -5.44 -2.63 17.03
C ILE A 90 -3.93 -2.88 17.01
N ILE A 91 -3.50 -3.88 16.27
CA ILE A 91 -2.07 -4.09 15.97
C ILE A 91 -1.74 -3.20 14.79
N GLU A 92 -0.82 -2.25 14.99
CA GLU A 92 -0.47 -1.23 14.03
C GLU A 92 1.03 -1.23 13.75
N PHE A 93 1.39 -1.25 12.49
CA PHE A 93 2.75 -0.96 12.02
C PHE A 93 2.81 0.47 11.53
N THR A 94 3.69 1.27 12.11
CA THR A 94 3.96 2.64 11.71
C THR A 94 5.33 2.69 11.04
N PRO A 95 5.42 3.04 9.74
CA PRO A 95 6.70 3.19 9.06
C PRO A 95 7.53 4.30 9.70
N THR A 96 8.83 4.05 9.97
CA THR A 96 9.79 5.08 10.40
C THR A 96 10.50 5.73 9.22
N LYS A 97 10.48 5.06 8.06
CA LYS A 97 10.87 5.59 6.76
C LYS A 97 9.74 5.38 5.78
N PRO A 98 9.50 6.30 4.83
CA PRO A 98 8.47 6.12 3.83
C PRO A 98 8.58 4.77 3.11
N LEU A 99 7.46 4.10 2.95
CA LEU A 99 7.35 2.90 2.14
C LEU A 99 7.60 3.26 0.67
N LYS A 100 8.14 2.33 -0.11
CA LYS A 100 8.47 2.60 -1.52
C LYS A 100 7.20 2.78 -2.36
N ASN A 101 7.08 3.92 -3.01
CA ASN A 101 5.96 4.22 -3.90
C ASN A 101 5.80 3.17 -5.01
N GLY A 102 4.55 2.82 -5.32
CA GLY A 102 4.19 1.81 -6.31
C GLY A 102 4.43 0.35 -5.86
N GLN A 103 5.09 0.13 -4.73
CA GLN A 103 5.41 -1.19 -4.19
C GLN A 103 4.19 -1.83 -3.53
N THR A 104 4.02 -3.13 -3.72
CA THR A 104 3.09 -3.95 -2.94
C THR A 104 3.82 -4.56 -1.75
N TYR A 105 3.19 -4.51 -0.60
CA TYR A 105 3.65 -5.15 0.63
C TYR A 105 2.66 -6.23 1.04
N ASP A 106 3.18 -7.42 1.33
CA ASP A 106 2.44 -8.55 1.88
C ASP A 106 2.61 -8.56 3.40
N ILE A 107 1.50 -8.61 4.11
CA ILE A 107 1.44 -8.57 5.57
C ILE A 107 0.96 -9.93 6.07
N SER A 108 1.64 -10.46 7.09
CA SER A 108 1.24 -11.67 7.80
C SER A 108 1.12 -11.37 9.28
N LEU A 109 -0.08 -11.53 9.82
CA LEU A 109 -0.35 -11.47 11.26
C LEU A 109 -0.43 -12.89 11.82
N TYR A 110 0.38 -13.21 12.82
CA TYR A 110 0.43 -14.50 13.50
C TYR A 110 -0.59 -14.55 14.65
N LEU A 111 -1.80 -15.04 14.36
CA LEU A 111 -2.90 -15.14 15.31
C LEU A 111 -2.65 -16.19 16.41
N ASP A 112 -1.90 -17.24 16.10
CA ASP A 112 -1.50 -18.29 17.04
C ASP A 112 -0.65 -17.77 18.20
N LYS A 113 -0.02 -16.62 18.03
CA LYS A 113 0.74 -15.95 19.08
C LYS A 113 -0.13 -15.07 19.99
N LEU A 114 -1.36 -14.81 19.61
CA LEU A 114 -2.31 -13.99 20.37
C LEU A 114 -3.26 -14.84 21.22
N GLY A 115 -3.51 -16.09 20.84
CA GLY A 115 -4.42 -16.97 21.53
C GLY A 115 -4.62 -18.29 20.82
N LYS A 116 -5.58 -19.08 21.33
CA LYS A 116 -5.91 -20.38 20.73
C LYS A 116 -6.75 -20.18 19.47
N VAL A 117 -6.15 -20.43 18.32
CA VAL A 117 -6.81 -20.44 17.01
C VAL A 117 -6.60 -21.77 16.32
N PRO A 118 -7.51 -22.23 15.45
CA PRO A 118 -7.31 -23.39 14.60
C PRO A 118 -6.02 -23.26 13.77
N SER A 119 -5.33 -24.36 13.51
CA SER A 119 -4.02 -24.34 12.81
C SER A 119 -4.08 -23.76 11.41
N ASP A 120 -5.19 -23.93 10.72
CA ASP A 120 -5.49 -23.39 9.39
C ASP A 120 -5.72 -21.88 9.39
N LEU A 121 -6.08 -21.29 10.55
CA LEU A 121 -6.26 -19.85 10.75
C LEU A 121 -5.09 -19.20 11.52
N SER A 122 -4.01 -19.92 11.78
CA SER A 122 -2.86 -19.44 12.57
C SER A 122 -2.22 -18.15 12.02
N THR A 123 -2.34 -17.89 10.73
CA THR A 123 -1.72 -16.72 10.08
C THR A 123 -2.68 -16.04 9.14
N PHE A 124 -3.07 -14.82 9.46
CA PHE A 124 -3.84 -13.96 8.56
C PHE A 124 -2.93 -13.23 7.59
N ARG A 125 -3.25 -13.27 6.29
CA ARG A 125 -2.45 -12.65 5.22
C ARG A 125 -3.29 -11.70 4.39
N PHE A 126 -2.72 -10.53 4.09
CA PHE A 126 -3.28 -9.54 3.19
C PHE A 126 -2.17 -8.73 2.54
N SER A 127 -2.54 -7.90 1.55
CA SER A 127 -1.57 -7.05 0.85
C SER A 127 -2.09 -5.63 0.78
N VAL A 128 -1.18 -4.67 0.83
CA VAL A 128 -1.44 -3.25 0.54
C VAL A 128 -0.52 -2.79 -0.58
N LYS A 129 -0.97 -1.84 -1.38
CA LYS A 129 -0.16 -1.21 -2.43
C LYS A 129 0.09 0.24 -2.07
N VAL A 130 1.35 0.66 -2.08
CA VAL A 130 1.68 2.08 -1.90
C VAL A 130 1.36 2.83 -3.18
N LEU A 131 0.77 4.02 -3.06
CA LEU A 131 0.48 4.89 -4.19
C LEU A 131 1.74 5.11 -5.03
N PRO A 132 1.66 5.05 -6.35
CA PRO A 132 2.76 5.49 -7.21
C PRO A 132 2.96 7.00 -7.02
N LEU A 133 4.22 7.43 -6.99
CA LEU A 133 4.54 8.85 -6.96
C LEU A 133 4.32 9.44 -8.36
N VAL A 134 3.41 10.36 -8.46
CA VAL A 134 3.06 11.06 -9.69
C VAL A 134 3.15 12.56 -9.42
N PHE A 135 3.79 13.27 -10.33
CA PHE A 135 3.86 14.74 -10.34
C PHE A 135 2.94 15.29 -11.42
N ALA A 136 2.21 16.34 -11.10
CA ALA A 136 1.46 17.13 -12.05
C ALA A 136 2.01 18.56 -12.04
N PHE A 137 2.41 19.04 -13.21
CA PHE A 137 2.84 20.42 -13.42
C PHE A 137 1.63 21.23 -13.89
N GLN A 138 1.40 22.36 -13.23
CA GLN A 138 0.39 23.32 -13.64
C GLN A 138 1.10 24.57 -14.10
N GLU A 139 0.90 24.92 -15.36
CA GLU A 139 1.39 26.15 -15.95
C GLU A 139 0.85 27.35 -15.20
N GLY A 140 1.69 28.34 -15.05
CA GLY A 140 1.37 29.59 -14.39
C GLY A 140 1.27 30.76 -15.35
N SER A 141 1.47 31.96 -14.82
CA SER A 141 1.43 33.20 -15.58
C SER A 141 2.77 33.94 -15.51
N LEU A 142 3.09 34.62 -16.61
CA LEU A 142 4.18 35.56 -16.65
C LEU A 142 3.68 36.91 -16.13
N ASN A 143 4.33 37.46 -15.12
CA ASN A 143 3.99 38.74 -14.52
C ASN A 143 5.16 39.69 -14.69
N ILE A 144 4.84 40.96 -14.98
CA ILE A 144 5.80 42.06 -15.04
C ILE A 144 5.91 42.64 -13.62
N ASP A 145 7.12 42.94 -13.18
CA ASP A 145 7.34 43.63 -11.92
C ASP A 145 6.77 45.08 -12.04
N PRO A 146 5.81 45.47 -11.19
CA PRO A 146 5.21 46.80 -11.28
C PRO A 146 6.21 47.96 -11.00
N THR A 147 7.36 47.65 -10.41
CA THR A 147 8.42 48.61 -10.10
C THR A 147 9.58 48.63 -11.10
N ASP A 148 9.69 47.55 -11.94
CA ASP A 148 10.73 47.41 -12.94
C ASP A 148 10.21 46.67 -14.18
N ASN A 149 9.87 47.39 -15.22
CA ASN A 149 9.32 46.83 -16.46
C ASN A 149 10.28 45.87 -17.22
N ASN A 150 11.54 45.80 -16.83
CA ASN A 150 12.52 44.84 -17.38
C ASN A 150 12.60 43.54 -16.56
N ARG A 151 11.89 43.49 -15.44
CA ARG A 151 11.86 42.30 -14.56
C ARG A 151 10.56 41.53 -14.74
N PHE A 152 10.70 40.26 -15.00
CA PHE A 152 9.60 39.33 -15.18
C PHE A 152 9.68 38.20 -14.14
N SER A 153 8.52 37.78 -13.66
CA SER A 153 8.38 36.57 -12.85
C SER A 153 7.39 35.64 -13.48
N TYR A 154 7.73 34.35 -13.51
CA TYR A 154 6.82 33.27 -13.92
C TYR A 154 6.54 32.38 -12.73
N ARG A 155 5.28 32.19 -12.40
CA ARG A 155 4.84 31.30 -11.33
C ARG A 155 4.16 30.08 -11.92
N ALA A 156 4.56 28.91 -11.45
CA ALA A 156 3.94 27.64 -11.77
C ALA A 156 3.81 26.80 -10.51
N SER A 157 2.99 25.78 -10.53
CA SER A 157 2.86 24.87 -9.39
C SER A 157 3.13 23.43 -9.78
N ILE A 158 3.68 22.67 -8.82
CA ILE A 158 3.86 21.23 -8.92
C ILE A 158 3.09 20.60 -7.76
N THR A 159 2.22 19.65 -8.11
CA THR A 159 1.52 18.83 -7.13
C THR A 159 1.99 17.38 -7.24
N ASN A 160 1.96 16.67 -6.15
CA ASN A 160 2.38 15.27 -6.07
C ASN A 160 1.34 14.40 -5.34
N SER A 161 1.29 13.13 -5.70
CA SER A 161 0.31 12.18 -5.18
C SER A 161 0.61 11.68 -3.76
N ASP A 162 1.86 11.85 -3.31
CA ASP A 162 2.34 11.40 -1.99
C ASP A 162 3.42 12.35 -1.47
N ALA A 163 3.75 12.26 -0.18
CA ALA A 163 4.75 13.12 0.44
C ALA A 163 6.13 12.95 -0.21
N VAL A 164 6.77 14.06 -0.57
CA VAL A 164 8.13 14.12 -1.13
C VAL A 164 8.86 15.24 -0.42
N ALA A 165 10.13 15.02 -0.11
CA ALA A 165 10.95 16.09 0.46
C ALA A 165 11.14 17.22 -0.57
N PRO A 166 11.00 18.50 -0.18
CA PRO A 166 11.19 19.62 -1.11
C PRO A 166 12.52 19.56 -1.86
N SER A 167 13.59 19.17 -1.19
CA SER A 167 14.92 18.99 -1.79
C SER A 167 14.96 17.96 -2.93
N GLU A 168 14.11 16.95 -2.91
CA GLU A 168 14.02 15.96 -4.00
C GLU A 168 13.32 16.56 -5.22
N ILE A 169 12.31 17.42 -5.01
CA ILE A 169 11.61 18.12 -6.09
C ILE A 169 12.57 19.12 -6.76
N GLU A 170 13.34 19.85 -5.97
CA GLU A 170 14.34 20.84 -6.47
C GLU A 170 15.36 20.20 -7.42
N LEU A 171 15.75 18.95 -7.19
CA LEU A 171 16.66 18.22 -8.05
C LEU A 171 16.06 17.83 -9.40
N LEU A 172 14.73 17.71 -9.47
CA LEU A 172 14.02 17.26 -10.66
C LEU A 172 13.61 18.40 -11.59
N VAL A 173 13.53 19.62 -11.07
CA VAL A 173 12.99 20.78 -11.80
C VAL A 173 14.10 21.72 -12.20
N LYS A 174 14.14 22.08 -13.48
CA LYS A 174 15.09 23.05 -14.03
C LYS A 174 14.34 24.06 -14.88
N ALA A 175 14.68 25.34 -14.72
CA ALA A 175 14.19 26.40 -15.58
C ALA A 175 15.29 26.86 -16.56
N THR A 176 14.92 26.98 -17.83
CA THR A 176 15.81 27.50 -18.86
C THR A 176 15.09 28.51 -19.72
N ILE A 177 15.75 29.61 -20.04
CA ILE A 177 15.24 30.63 -20.98
C ILE A 177 16.34 30.82 -22.03
N ASN A 178 16.02 30.60 -23.31
CA ASN A 178 16.99 30.67 -24.43
C ASN A 178 18.24 29.80 -24.20
N GLY A 179 18.08 28.62 -23.54
CA GLY A 179 19.18 27.72 -23.25
C GLY A 179 19.99 28.05 -21.98
N LEU A 180 19.73 29.18 -21.35
CA LEU A 180 20.40 29.59 -20.11
C LEU A 180 19.61 29.13 -18.91
N SER A 181 20.30 28.54 -17.91
CA SER A 181 19.69 28.11 -16.66
C SER A 181 19.33 29.30 -15.77
N HIS A 182 18.16 29.25 -15.20
CA HIS A 182 17.65 30.23 -14.24
C HIS A 182 17.41 29.57 -12.89
N ARG A 183 17.63 30.37 -11.82
CA ARG A 183 17.36 29.95 -10.47
C ARG A 183 15.85 29.88 -10.24
N LEU A 184 15.42 28.83 -9.55
CA LEU A 184 14.05 28.68 -9.04
C LEU A 184 14.00 29.14 -7.58
N GLU A 185 12.91 29.79 -7.23
CA GLU A 185 12.53 30.12 -5.85
C GLU A 185 11.30 29.31 -5.51
N TRP A 186 11.30 28.67 -4.34
CA TRP A 186 10.22 27.80 -3.90
C TRP A 186 9.43 28.45 -2.77
N GLU A 187 8.11 28.41 -2.87
CA GLU A 187 7.16 28.95 -1.87
C GLU A 187 6.43 27.83 -1.15
#